data_508c7cb3ad8b96dbaefd31f05d949d88
#
_entry.id   508c7cb3ad8b96dbaefd31f05d949d88
#
_cell.length_a   1.000
_cell.length_b   1.000
_cell.length_c   1.000
_cell.angle_alpha   90.00
_cell.angle_beta   90.00
_cell.angle_gamma   90.00
#
_symmetry.space_group_name_H-M   'P 1'
#
loop_
_entity.id
_entity.type
_entity.pdbx_description
1 polymer ?
#
loop_
_entity_poly.entity_id
_entity_poly.type
_entity_poly.pdbx_seq_one_letter_code
_entity_poly.pdbx_strand_id
1 'polypeptide(L)' 'MLVLPDRDAAEEAAEQLSADHADLGELEIVRDALAGEDDAEDAQWLVVVEAPEEGWTAPLLRALDAVAAEYDGWREES' A
#
# COMPACT_ATOMS: atom_id res chain seq x y z
N MET A 1 4.13 -4.03 2.11
CA MET A 1 2.72 -3.66 2.29
C MET A 1 2.61 -2.22 2.76
N LEU A 2 1.67 -1.48 2.23
CA LEU A 2 1.41 -0.11 2.66
C LEU A 2 0.13 -0.05 3.47
N VAL A 3 0.15 0.70 4.56
CA VAL A 3 -1.03 0.91 5.40
C VAL A 3 -1.49 2.34 5.17
N LEU A 4 -2.74 2.51 4.75
CA LEU A 4 -3.27 3.80 4.37
C LEU A 4 -4.56 4.12 5.15
N PRO A 5 -4.85 5.40 5.37
CA PRO A 5 -5.95 5.78 6.25
C PRO A 5 -7.35 5.57 5.66
N ASP A 6 -7.47 5.56 4.34
CA ASP A 6 -8.76 5.38 3.70
C ASP A 6 -8.62 4.70 2.35
N ARG A 7 -9.77 4.32 1.78
CA ARG A 7 -9.81 3.61 0.52
C ARG A 7 -9.29 4.44 -0.66
N ASP A 8 -9.65 5.70 -0.70
CA ASP A 8 -9.23 6.56 -1.80
C ASP A 8 -7.71 6.68 -1.82
N ALA A 9 -7.09 6.83 -0.65
CA ALA A 9 -5.65 6.88 -0.56
C ALA A 9 -5.02 5.56 -1.04
N ALA A 10 -5.60 4.43 -0.65
CA ALA A 10 -5.10 3.13 -1.08
C ALA A 10 -5.20 2.96 -2.59
N GLU A 11 -6.31 3.34 -3.19
CA GLU A 11 -6.48 3.24 -4.64
C GLU A 11 -5.51 4.14 -5.40
N GLU A 12 -5.36 5.37 -4.95
CA GLU A 12 -4.44 6.31 -5.59
C GLU A 12 -2.99 5.86 -5.45
N ALA A 13 -2.62 5.38 -4.27
CA ALA A 13 -1.27 4.87 -4.05
C ALA A 13 -0.99 3.67 -4.95
N ALA A 14 -1.94 2.75 -5.06
CA ALA A 14 -1.79 1.59 -5.92
C ALA A 14 -1.66 1.99 -7.40
N GLU A 15 -2.46 2.93 -7.86
CA GLU A 15 -2.37 3.42 -9.23
C GLU A 15 -1.03 4.06 -9.51
N GLN A 16 -0.56 4.88 -8.58
CA GLN A 16 0.72 5.55 -8.75
C GLN A 16 1.87 4.55 -8.82
N LEU A 17 1.84 3.54 -7.95
CA LEU A 17 2.86 2.50 -7.98
C LEU A 17 2.80 1.67 -9.26
N SER A 18 1.62 1.33 -9.73
CA SER A 18 1.47 0.59 -10.98
C SER A 18 1.97 1.38 -12.17
N ALA A 19 1.76 2.69 -12.17
CA ALA A 19 2.22 3.54 -13.26
C ALA A 19 3.74 3.69 -13.26
N ASP A 20 4.33 3.85 -12.08
CA ASP A 20 5.77 4.08 -11.94
C ASP A 20 6.58 2.78 -11.94
N HIS A 21 5.97 1.70 -11.49
CA HIS A 21 6.65 0.41 -11.33
C HIS A 21 5.80 -0.72 -11.91
N ALA A 22 5.70 -0.74 -13.23
CA ALA A 22 4.88 -1.74 -13.93
C ALA A 22 5.31 -3.17 -13.65
N ASP A 23 6.57 -3.37 -13.28
CA ASP A 23 7.12 -4.68 -12.95
C ASP A 23 6.62 -5.25 -11.62
N LEU A 24 5.94 -4.46 -10.82
CA LEU A 24 5.34 -4.96 -9.58
C LEU A 24 4.11 -5.83 -9.84
N GLY A 25 3.56 -5.78 -11.04
CA GLY A 25 2.37 -6.55 -11.36
C GLY A 25 1.12 -5.98 -10.72
N GLU A 26 0.18 -6.85 -10.39
CA GLU A 26 -1.06 -6.42 -9.77
C GLU A 26 -0.87 -6.14 -8.29
N LEU A 27 -1.42 -5.02 -7.85
CA LEU A 27 -1.43 -4.65 -6.44
C LEU A 27 -2.82 -4.94 -5.88
N GLU A 28 -2.86 -5.54 -4.71
CA GLU A 28 -4.12 -5.89 -4.07
C GLU A 28 -4.44 -4.90 -2.97
N ILE A 29 -5.68 -4.44 -2.95
CA ILE A 29 -6.17 -3.54 -1.90
C ILE A 29 -7.04 -4.35 -0.96
N VAL A 30 -6.66 -4.39 0.32
CA VAL A 30 -7.36 -5.16 1.33
C VAL A 30 -7.78 -4.24 2.46
N ARG A 31 -9.02 -4.39 2.91
CA ARG A 31 -9.51 -3.66 4.07
C ARG A 31 -9.08 -4.39 5.33
N ASP A 32 -8.37 -3.69 6.20
CA ASP A 32 -7.98 -4.23 7.49
C ASP A 32 -8.91 -3.68 8.56
N ALA A 33 -9.99 -4.38 8.81
CA ALA A 33 -10.91 -4.03 9.89
C ALA A 33 -10.48 -4.79 11.13
N LEU A 34 -10.30 -4.07 12.23
CA LEU A 34 -9.99 -4.71 13.50
C LEU A 34 -11.18 -5.56 13.94
N ALA A 35 -10.88 -6.69 14.53
CA ALA A 35 -11.92 -7.63 14.95
C ALA A 35 -12.92 -6.95 15.89
N GLY A 36 -14.21 -7.04 15.55
CA GLY A 36 -15.26 -6.46 16.35
C GLY A 36 -15.58 -5.00 16.07
N GLU A 37 -14.89 -4.40 15.12
CA GLU A 37 -15.16 -3.03 14.73
C GLU A 37 -16.28 -2.97 13.70
N ASP A 38 -17.32 -2.25 14.04
CA ASP A 38 -18.42 -2.00 13.11
C ASP A 38 -18.27 -0.67 12.39
N ASP A 39 -17.30 0.12 12.83
CA ASP A 39 -17.11 1.45 12.30
C ASP A 39 -16.13 1.43 11.12
N ALA A 40 -16.65 1.63 9.94
CA ALA A 40 -15.86 1.62 8.72
C ALA A 40 -14.86 2.78 8.66
N GLU A 41 -15.09 3.83 9.42
CA GLU A 41 -14.20 4.98 9.42
C GLU A 41 -12.86 4.68 10.10
N ASP A 42 -12.84 3.72 11.00
CA ASP A 42 -11.61 3.33 11.68
C ASP A 42 -10.85 2.23 10.97
N ALA A 43 -11.41 1.70 9.89
CA ALA A 43 -10.74 0.66 9.13
C ALA A 43 -9.54 1.22 8.37
N GLN A 44 -8.43 0.50 8.43
CA GLN A 44 -7.25 0.82 7.63
C GLN A 44 -7.32 0.06 6.32
N TRP A 45 -6.69 0.61 5.30
CA TRP A 45 -6.63 -0.02 3.99
C TRP A 45 -5.20 -0.40 3.68
N LEU A 46 -5.01 -1.63 3.24
CA LEU A 46 -3.69 -2.17 2.95
C LEU A 46 -3.51 -2.30 1.45
N VAL A 47 -2.36 -1.85 0.95
CA VAL A 47 -1.95 -2.14 -0.41
C VAL A 47 -0.89 -3.22 -0.33
N VAL A 48 -1.23 -4.41 -0.79
CA VAL A 48 -0.32 -5.55 -0.76
C VAL A 48 0.54 -5.51 -2.00
N VAL A 49 1.84 -5.40 -1.78
CA VAL A 49 2.82 -5.33 -2.86
C VAL A 49 3.68 -6.58 -2.82
N GLU A 50 3.68 -7.35 -3.91
CA GLU A 50 4.52 -8.53 -4.00
C GLU A 50 5.91 -8.15 -4.46
N ALA A 51 6.91 -8.87 -3.96
CA ALA A 51 8.28 -8.62 -4.36
C ALA A 51 8.45 -8.93 -5.85
N PRO A 52 9.15 -8.07 -6.61
CA PRO A 52 9.47 -8.37 -8.00
C PRO A 52 10.49 -9.51 -8.06
N GLU A 53 10.73 -10.05 -9.26
CA GLU A 53 11.68 -11.15 -9.44
C GLU A 53 13.07 -10.82 -8.90
N GLU A 54 13.46 -9.56 -9.00
CA GLU A 54 14.73 -9.09 -8.50
C GLU A 54 14.78 -8.91 -6.99
N GLY A 55 13.63 -9.04 -6.32
CA GLY A 55 13.50 -8.81 -4.90
C GLY A 55 13.35 -7.34 -4.56
N TRP A 56 13.38 -7.04 -3.28
CA TRP A 56 13.21 -5.66 -2.80
C TRP A 56 14.53 -4.91 -2.95
N THR A 57 14.53 -3.83 -3.73
CA THR A 57 15.70 -2.98 -3.90
C THR A 57 15.53 -1.72 -3.07
N ALA A 58 16.65 -1.06 -2.73
CA ALA A 58 16.58 0.19 -1.97
C ALA A 58 15.78 1.28 -2.67
N PRO A 59 15.94 1.51 -4.00
CA PRO A 59 15.10 2.48 -4.70
C PRO A 59 13.62 2.15 -4.64
N LEU A 60 13.26 0.88 -4.75
CA LEU A 60 11.87 0.44 -4.68
C LEU A 60 11.28 0.70 -3.30
N LEU A 61 12.02 0.35 -2.24
CA LEU A 61 11.55 0.58 -0.88
C LEU A 61 11.37 2.06 -0.60
N ARG A 62 12.26 2.91 -1.11
CA ARG A 62 12.12 4.36 -0.96
C ARG A 62 10.89 4.87 -1.68
N ALA A 63 10.59 4.32 -2.86
CA ALA A 63 9.40 4.72 -3.61
C ALA A 63 8.13 4.35 -2.83
N LEU A 64 8.10 3.16 -2.23
CA LEU A 64 6.98 2.73 -1.42
C LEU A 64 6.80 3.63 -0.20
N ASP A 65 7.89 3.94 0.48
CA ASP A 65 7.86 4.83 1.64
C ASP A 65 7.36 6.23 1.26
N ALA A 66 7.82 6.75 0.14
CA ALA A 66 7.43 8.07 -0.33
C ALA A 66 5.93 8.13 -0.65
N VAL A 67 5.43 7.10 -1.34
CA VAL A 67 4.01 7.04 -1.68
C VAL A 67 3.17 6.93 -0.42
N ALA A 68 3.56 6.06 0.51
CA ALA A 68 2.81 5.92 1.76
C ALA A 68 2.78 7.23 2.54
N ALA A 69 3.90 7.93 2.64
CA ALA A 69 3.98 9.20 3.35
C ALA A 69 3.13 10.28 2.67
N GLU A 70 3.06 10.27 1.35
CA GLU A 70 2.26 11.24 0.60
C GLU A 70 0.78 11.13 0.93
N TYR A 71 0.31 9.93 1.25
CA TYR A 71 -1.09 9.68 1.57
C TYR A 71 -1.34 9.48 3.07
N ASP A 72 -0.44 9.98 3.90
CA ASP A 72 -0.56 9.90 5.37
C ASP A 72 -0.55 8.47 5.92
N GLY A 73 0.07 7.57 5.19
CA GLY A 73 0.21 6.19 5.62
C GLY A 73 1.65 5.84 5.95
N TRP A 74 1.92 4.55 6.00
CA TRP A 74 3.28 4.06 6.23
C TRP A 74 3.46 2.71 5.59
N ARG A 75 4.72 2.28 5.47
CA ARG A 75 5.05 0.97 4.94
C ARG A 75 5.30 0.01 6.10
N GLU A 76 4.71 -1.18 6.01
CA GLU A 76 4.99 -2.24 6.95
C GLU A 76 5.64 -3.40 6.23
N GLU A 77 6.58 -4.04 6.89
CA GLU A 77 7.18 -5.28 6.40
C GLU A 77 6.33 -6.43 6.90
N SER A 78 6.10 -7.37 6.02
CA SER A 78 5.33 -8.56 6.35
C SER A 78 6.22 -9.72 6.69
#